data_0cffe9a62c676f9c37eb377b0287252c
#
_entry.id   0cffe9a62c676f9c37eb377b0287252c
#
_cell.length_a   1.000
_cell.length_b   1.000
_cell.length_c   1.000
_cell.angle_alpha   90.00
_cell.angle_beta   90.00
_cell.angle_gamma   90.00
#
_symmetry.space_group_name_H-M   'P 1'
#
loop_
_entity.id
_entity.type
_entity.pdbx_description
1 polymer ?
#
loop_
_entity_poly.entity_id
_entity_poly.type
_entity_poly.pdbx_seq_one_letter_code
_entity_poly.pdbx_strand_id
1 'polypeptide(L)'
;MKKIKVIIFDAYGTLFDVNSAAEKCKEKIGDKWESFANYWRTTQLEYTWLRSLMKRHKDFWQVTEDSLDKSLLTFKIDPNMRSELLNLYKILNTFPEVKEVLKNLKEKKYKISILSNGTPDLLDALVKSNDLEKMFDDIFSIEEVGIYKPDEKVYDMPIKKYKVEKNEVAFLSANTWD
;
A
#
# COMPACT_ATOMS: atom_id res chain seq x y z
N MET A 1 19.53 22.87 8.84
CA MET A 1 18.75 21.81 8.20
C MET A 1 18.14 22.35 6.93
N LYS A 2 18.20 21.61 5.81
CA LYS A 2 17.46 22.00 4.59
C LYS A 2 15.96 21.88 4.85
N LYS A 3 15.18 22.74 4.21
CA LYS A 3 13.72 22.73 4.36
C LYS A 3 13.12 21.55 3.57
N ILE A 4 12.27 20.76 4.19
CA ILE A 4 11.48 19.70 3.49
C ILE A 4 10.61 20.36 2.42
N LYS A 5 10.67 19.81 1.21
CA LYS A 5 9.92 20.28 0.03
C LYS A 5 8.84 19.28 -0.39
N VAL A 6 9.12 18.00 -0.21
CA VAL A 6 8.26 16.89 -0.66
C VAL A 6 7.98 15.96 0.51
N ILE A 7 6.74 15.58 0.66
CA ILE A 7 6.30 14.58 1.64
C ILE A 7 5.75 13.39 0.86
N ILE A 8 6.29 12.22 1.13
CA ILE A 8 5.95 10.98 0.45
C ILE A 8 5.39 10.01 1.47
N PHE A 9 4.25 9.42 1.14
CA PHE A 9 3.61 8.42 1.98
C PHE A 9 3.68 7.04 1.34
N ASP A 10 4.00 6.02 2.14
CA ASP A 10 3.58 4.67 1.81
C ASP A 10 2.05 4.58 1.79
N ALA A 11 1.51 3.58 1.08
CA ALA A 11 0.06 3.42 0.93
C ALA A 11 -0.53 2.42 1.92
N TYR A 12 -0.17 1.13 1.74
CA TYR A 12 -0.79 0.00 2.43
C TYR A 12 -0.30 -0.16 3.88
N GLY A 13 -1.16 0.11 4.85
CA GLY A 13 -0.85 0.12 6.28
C GLY A 13 -0.44 1.50 6.79
N THR A 14 -0.28 2.50 5.90
CA THR A 14 0.07 3.88 6.26
C THR A 14 -1.09 4.85 5.96
N LEU A 15 -1.58 4.90 4.74
CA LEU A 15 -2.76 5.67 4.35
C LEU A 15 -4.03 4.81 4.39
N PHE A 16 -3.92 3.55 3.94
CA PHE A 16 -5.05 2.64 3.80
C PHE A 16 -4.91 1.45 4.75
N ASP A 17 -5.98 1.18 5.49
CA ASP A 17 -6.04 0.06 6.42
C ASP A 17 -6.22 -1.27 5.67
N VAL A 18 -5.15 -2.06 5.62
CA VAL A 18 -5.12 -3.37 4.94
C VAL A 18 -6.04 -4.40 5.57
N ASN A 19 -6.38 -4.26 6.85
CA ASN A 19 -7.25 -5.18 7.56
C ASN A 19 -8.73 -4.93 7.26
N SER A 20 -9.07 -3.74 6.75
CA SER A 20 -10.47 -3.35 6.53
C SER A 20 -11.23 -4.23 5.55
N ALA A 21 -10.55 -4.94 4.62
CA ALA A 21 -11.17 -5.92 3.74
C ALA A 21 -11.66 -7.16 4.52
N ALA A 22 -10.82 -7.74 5.37
CA ALA A 22 -11.17 -8.88 6.19
C ALA A 22 -12.16 -8.51 7.31
N GLU A 23 -12.03 -7.31 7.88
CA GLU A 23 -12.95 -6.78 8.88
C GLU A 23 -14.38 -6.69 8.35
N LYS A 24 -14.58 -6.23 7.13
CA LYS A 24 -15.90 -6.19 6.47
C LYS A 24 -16.52 -7.59 6.30
N CYS A 25 -15.71 -8.64 6.33
CA CYS A 25 -16.13 -10.04 6.24
C CYS A 25 -16.10 -10.77 7.60
N LYS A 26 -15.89 -10.06 8.72
CA LYS A 26 -15.67 -10.69 10.04
C LYS A 26 -16.78 -11.65 10.47
N GLU A 27 -18.04 -11.35 10.17
CA GLU A 27 -19.17 -12.23 10.49
C GLU A 27 -19.12 -13.57 9.74
N LYS A 28 -18.59 -13.57 8.51
CA LYS A 28 -18.43 -14.78 7.69
C LYS A 28 -17.17 -15.55 8.06
N ILE A 29 -16.08 -14.85 8.40
CA ILE A 29 -14.80 -15.45 8.78
C ILE A 29 -14.83 -15.96 10.22
N GLY A 30 -15.61 -15.30 11.11
CA GLY A 30 -15.73 -15.62 12.53
C GLY A 30 -14.52 -15.10 13.31
N ASP A 31 -14.29 -15.65 14.51
CA ASP A 31 -13.28 -15.20 15.48
C ASP A 31 -11.83 -15.19 14.95
N LYS A 32 -11.60 -15.81 13.80
CA LYS A 32 -10.26 -15.89 13.18
C LYS A 32 -9.92 -14.66 12.30
N TRP A 33 -10.84 -13.73 12.10
CA TRP A 33 -10.69 -12.69 11.08
C TRP A 33 -9.43 -11.83 11.25
N GLU A 34 -9.08 -11.43 12.47
CA GLU A 34 -7.87 -10.65 12.73
C GLU A 34 -6.59 -11.45 12.42
N SER A 35 -6.53 -12.69 12.92
CA SER A 35 -5.37 -13.57 12.66
C SER A 35 -5.22 -13.88 11.18
N PHE A 36 -6.34 -14.06 10.47
CA PHE A 36 -6.37 -14.24 9.02
C PHE A 36 -5.89 -12.98 8.29
N ALA A 37 -6.39 -11.80 8.64
CA ALA A 37 -5.98 -10.54 8.02
C ALA A 37 -4.47 -10.29 8.20
N ASN A 38 -3.97 -10.47 9.42
CA ASN A 38 -2.55 -10.32 9.73
C ASN A 38 -1.69 -11.34 8.97
N TYR A 39 -2.12 -12.59 8.87
CA TYR A 39 -1.41 -13.62 8.12
C TYR A 39 -1.41 -13.31 6.63
N TRP A 40 -2.55 -12.89 6.04
CA TRP A 40 -2.63 -12.47 4.65
C TRP A 40 -1.64 -11.34 4.36
N ARG A 41 -1.64 -10.29 5.20
CA ARG A 41 -0.71 -9.17 5.06
C ARG A 41 0.76 -9.60 5.18
N THR A 42 1.10 -10.40 6.18
CA THR A 42 2.47 -10.87 6.39
C THR A 42 2.95 -11.71 5.20
N THR A 43 2.13 -12.68 4.75
CA THR A 43 2.43 -13.52 3.58
C THR A 43 2.59 -12.69 2.31
N GLN A 44 1.76 -11.66 2.12
CA GLN A 44 1.87 -10.74 0.99
C GLN A 44 3.22 -10.03 0.98
N LEU A 45 3.66 -9.48 2.12
CA LEU A 45 4.97 -8.83 2.24
C LEU A 45 6.12 -9.81 2.00
N GLU A 46 6.09 -10.98 2.61
CA GLU A 46 7.08 -12.03 2.39
C GLU A 46 7.20 -12.38 0.90
N TYR A 47 6.08 -12.53 0.19
CA TYR A 47 6.08 -12.84 -1.23
C TYR A 47 6.66 -11.70 -2.08
N THR A 48 6.43 -10.43 -1.73
CA THR A 48 7.08 -9.31 -2.42
C THR A 48 8.61 -9.39 -2.31
N TRP A 49 9.12 -9.65 -1.09
CA TRP A 49 10.57 -9.77 -0.84
C TRP A 49 11.18 -10.99 -1.54
N LEU A 50 10.51 -12.14 -1.47
CA LEU A 50 10.96 -13.36 -2.16
C LEU A 50 11.00 -13.16 -3.68
N ARG A 51 9.99 -12.50 -4.28
CA ARG A 51 9.97 -12.17 -5.71
C ARG A 51 11.16 -11.29 -6.10
N SER A 52 11.48 -10.28 -5.29
CA SER A 52 12.66 -9.42 -5.50
C SER A 52 13.96 -10.21 -5.39
N LEU A 53 14.14 -11.03 -4.35
CA LEU A 53 15.34 -11.87 -4.15
C LEU A 53 15.55 -12.88 -5.29
N MET A 54 14.47 -13.50 -5.75
CA MET A 54 14.50 -14.46 -6.88
C MET A 54 14.71 -13.78 -8.23
N LYS A 55 14.60 -12.45 -8.31
CA LYS A 55 14.55 -11.68 -9.58
C LYS A 55 13.43 -12.17 -10.51
N ARG A 56 12.30 -12.54 -9.94
CA ARG A 56 11.10 -13.04 -10.63
C ARG A 56 9.90 -12.18 -10.25
N HIS A 57 9.94 -10.94 -10.71
CA HIS A 57 8.85 -9.99 -10.48
C HIS A 57 7.51 -10.54 -10.96
N LYS A 58 6.51 -10.32 -10.19
CA LYS A 58 5.08 -10.38 -10.51
C LYS A 58 4.46 -9.14 -9.90
N ASP A 59 3.45 -8.58 -10.52
CA ASP A 59 2.80 -7.38 -10.01
C ASP A 59 2.16 -7.60 -8.63
N PHE A 60 1.89 -6.50 -7.96
CA PHE A 60 1.38 -6.53 -6.59
C PHE A 60 -0.01 -7.16 -6.50
N TRP A 61 -0.82 -7.08 -7.56
CA TRP A 61 -2.13 -7.73 -7.56
C TRP A 61 -2.00 -9.25 -7.54
N GLN A 62 -1.14 -9.81 -8.39
CA GLN A 62 -0.87 -11.25 -8.38
C GLN A 62 -0.32 -11.73 -7.03
N VAL A 63 0.57 -10.94 -6.40
CA VAL A 63 1.09 -11.26 -5.06
C VAL A 63 -0.03 -11.22 -4.02
N THR A 64 -0.95 -10.27 -4.13
CA THR A 64 -2.13 -10.17 -3.26
C THR A 64 -3.04 -11.39 -3.40
N GLU A 65 -3.28 -11.85 -4.62
CA GLU A 65 -4.04 -13.06 -4.90
C GLU A 65 -3.37 -14.32 -4.35
N ASP A 66 -2.08 -14.53 -4.69
CA ASP A 66 -1.30 -15.70 -4.24
C ASP A 66 -1.27 -15.80 -2.71
N SER A 67 -1.10 -14.67 -2.02
CA SER A 67 -1.08 -14.62 -0.55
C SER A 67 -2.45 -14.83 0.07
N LEU A 68 -3.53 -14.37 -0.58
CA LEU A 68 -4.90 -14.65 -0.16
C LEU A 68 -5.20 -16.14 -0.26
N ASP A 69 -4.90 -16.76 -1.40
CA ASP A 69 -5.12 -18.19 -1.62
C ASP A 69 -4.42 -19.04 -0.55
N LYS A 70 -3.18 -18.69 -0.22
CA LYS A 70 -2.43 -19.31 0.87
C LYS A 70 -3.13 -19.12 2.23
N SER A 71 -3.65 -17.93 2.48
CA SER A 71 -4.29 -17.58 3.75
C SER A 71 -5.63 -18.30 3.93
N LEU A 72 -6.46 -18.34 2.88
CA LEU A 72 -7.72 -19.10 2.88
C LEU A 72 -7.50 -20.57 3.20
N LEU A 73 -6.49 -21.18 2.56
CA LEU A 73 -6.13 -22.58 2.82
C LEU A 73 -5.65 -22.79 4.26
N THR A 74 -4.75 -21.91 4.76
CA THR A 74 -4.16 -22.04 6.08
C THR A 74 -5.19 -21.94 7.20
N PHE A 75 -6.14 -21.01 7.07
CA PHE A 75 -7.19 -20.77 8.07
C PHE A 75 -8.44 -21.62 7.83
N LYS A 76 -8.47 -22.43 6.76
CA LYS A 76 -9.64 -23.24 6.35
C LYS A 76 -10.90 -22.39 6.20
N ILE A 77 -10.76 -21.24 5.55
CA ILE A 77 -11.87 -20.33 5.21
C ILE A 77 -12.46 -20.78 3.86
N ASP A 78 -13.76 -20.60 3.70
CA ASP A 78 -14.48 -20.97 2.47
C ASP A 78 -13.82 -20.27 1.26
N PRO A 79 -13.33 -21.03 0.25
CA PRO A 79 -12.73 -20.48 -0.96
C PRO A 79 -13.67 -19.56 -1.75
N ASN A 80 -14.98 -19.68 -1.60
CA ASN A 80 -15.96 -18.81 -2.26
C ASN A 80 -15.83 -17.34 -1.78
N MET A 81 -15.21 -17.10 -0.63
CA MET A 81 -14.94 -15.75 -0.13
C MET A 81 -13.82 -15.01 -0.90
N ARG A 82 -13.03 -15.74 -1.71
CA ARG A 82 -11.89 -15.17 -2.45
C ARG A 82 -12.26 -13.92 -3.23
N SER A 83 -13.26 -14.00 -4.07
CA SER A 83 -13.69 -12.88 -4.93
C SER A 83 -14.18 -11.68 -4.13
N GLU A 84 -14.90 -11.90 -3.04
CA GLU A 84 -15.39 -10.83 -2.16
C GLU A 84 -14.23 -10.12 -1.48
N LEU A 85 -13.28 -10.85 -0.89
CA LEU A 85 -12.11 -10.29 -0.22
C LEU A 85 -11.23 -9.49 -1.19
N LEU A 86 -10.99 -10.01 -2.40
CA LEU A 86 -10.23 -9.30 -3.43
C LEU A 86 -10.93 -8.01 -3.89
N ASN A 87 -12.25 -8.03 -4.04
CA ASN A 87 -13.00 -6.81 -4.38
C ASN A 87 -12.92 -5.76 -3.26
N LEU A 88 -13.03 -6.19 -2.00
CA LEU A 88 -12.87 -5.30 -0.84
C LEU A 88 -11.45 -4.75 -0.71
N TYR A 89 -10.43 -5.52 -1.11
CA TYR A 89 -9.05 -5.06 -1.11
C TYR A 89 -8.79 -3.89 -2.07
N LYS A 90 -9.58 -3.75 -3.13
CA LYS A 90 -9.52 -2.61 -4.06
C LYS A 90 -10.08 -1.31 -3.50
N ILE A 91 -10.85 -1.38 -2.40
CA ILE A 91 -11.57 -0.28 -1.79
C ILE A 91 -11.34 -0.23 -0.26
N LEU A 92 -10.08 -0.41 0.15
CA LEU A 92 -9.70 -0.29 1.57
C LEU A 92 -10.08 1.09 2.12
N ASN A 93 -10.44 1.13 3.39
CA ASN A 93 -10.68 2.39 4.08
C ASN A 93 -9.36 3.10 4.37
N THR A 94 -9.35 4.43 4.42
CA THR A 94 -8.25 5.18 5.03
C THR A 94 -8.31 5.07 6.55
N PHE A 95 -7.14 5.28 7.20
CA PHE A 95 -7.16 5.58 8.63
C PHE A 95 -7.88 6.92 8.89
N PRO A 96 -8.51 7.09 10.07
CA PRO A 96 -9.39 8.23 10.34
C PRO A 96 -8.74 9.60 10.16
N GLU A 97 -7.46 9.73 10.51
CA GLU A 97 -6.69 10.97 10.48
C GLU A 97 -6.20 11.40 9.09
N VAL A 98 -6.20 10.50 8.12
CA VAL A 98 -5.54 10.70 6.81
C VAL A 98 -6.06 11.94 6.08
N LYS A 99 -7.38 12.08 5.96
CA LYS A 99 -7.98 13.20 5.21
C LYS A 99 -7.61 14.55 5.81
N GLU A 100 -7.64 14.67 7.13
CA GLU A 100 -7.29 15.91 7.84
C GLU A 100 -5.81 16.24 7.69
N VAL A 101 -4.94 15.26 7.89
CA VAL A 101 -3.49 15.43 7.76
C VAL A 101 -3.12 15.86 6.34
N LEU A 102 -3.63 15.19 5.30
CA LEU A 102 -3.36 15.55 3.91
C LEU A 102 -3.83 16.97 3.58
N LYS A 103 -5.03 17.38 4.05
CA LYS A 103 -5.54 18.74 3.89
C LYS A 103 -4.60 19.77 4.53
N ASN A 104 -4.21 19.57 5.78
CA ASN A 104 -3.29 20.44 6.51
C ASN A 104 -1.92 20.58 5.80
N LEU A 105 -1.41 19.51 5.20
CA LEU A 105 -0.17 19.54 4.44
C LEU A 105 -0.31 20.30 3.12
N LYS A 106 -1.44 20.15 2.42
CA LYS A 106 -1.75 20.94 1.21
C LYS A 106 -1.85 22.43 1.51
N GLU A 107 -2.52 22.82 2.59
CA GLU A 107 -2.61 24.23 3.02
C GLU A 107 -1.22 24.84 3.29
N LYS A 108 -0.28 24.03 3.80
CA LYS A 108 1.13 24.41 3.98
C LYS A 108 1.95 24.37 2.69
N LYS A 109 1.33 24.06 1.55
CA LYS A 109 1.92 24.05 0.20
C LYS A 109 3.07 23.05 0.03
N TYR A 110 3.06 21.93 0.75
CA TYR A 110 3.95 20.82 0.46
C TYR A 110 3.52 20.10 -0.82
N LYS A 111 4.48 19.58 -1.56
CA LYS A 111 4.23 18.54 -2.53
C LYS A 111 4.01 17.22 -1.80
N ILE A 112 2.92 16.52 -2.14
CA ILE A 112 2.50 15.30 -1.46
C ILE A 112 2.35 14.20 -2.49
N SER A 113 2.97 13.05 -2.23
CA SER A 113 2.92 11.92 -3.15
C SER A 113 2.79 10.58 -2.43
N ILE A 114 2.32 9.59 -3.15
CA ILE A 114 2.37 8.19 -2.73
C ILE A 114 3.57 7.51 -3.38
N LEU A 115 4.25 6.64 -2.64
CA LEU A 115 5.25 5.68 -3.14
C LEU A 115 4.91 4.29 -2.62
N SER A 116 4.47 3.41 -3.49
CA SER A 116 3.84 2.15 -3.07
C SER A 116 4.27 0.94 -3.89
N ASN A 117 4.19 -0.23 -3.26
CA ASN A 117 4.27 -1.53 -3.93
C ASN A 117 3.03 -1.83 -4.80
N GLY A 118 1.92 -1.12 -4.62
CA GLY A 118 0.67 -1.32 -5.36
C GLY A 118 0.80 -1.05 -6.85
N THR A 119 0.01 -1.77 -7.66
CA THR A 119 -0.12 -1.47 -9.10
C THR A 119 -0.81 -0.12 -9.32
N PRO A 120 -0.58 0.56 -10.45
CA PRO A 120 -1.24 1.84 -10.74
C PRO A 120 -2.76 1.77 -10.61
N ASP A 121 -3.40 0.72 -11.16
CA ASP A 121 -4.85 0.55 -11.11
C ASP A 121 -5.40 0.39 -9.69
N LEU A 122 -4.67 -0.35 -8.82
CA LEU A 122 -5.04 -0.51 -7.42
C LEU A 122 -4.94 0.81 -6.65
N LEU A 123 -3.85 1.56 -6.86
CA LEU A 123 -3.64 2.84 -6.19
C LEU A 123 -4.68 3.86 -6.64
N ASP A 124 -4.99 3.90 -7.93
CA ASP A 124 -6.04 4.76 -8.50
C ASP A 124 -7.42 4.42 -7.90
N ALA A 125 -7.76 3.13 -7.81
CA ALA A 125 -9.01 2.68 -7.19
C ALA A 125 -9.11 3.08 -5.72
N LEU A 126 -8.04 2.93 -4.94
CA LEU A 126 -8.01 3.32 -3.52
C LEU A 126 -8.14 4.84 -3.33
N VAL A 127 -7.42 5.61 -4.13
CA VAL A 127 -7.48 7.08 -4.08
C VAL A 127 -8.88 7.58 -4.44
N LYS A 128 -9.49 7.04 -5.49
CA LYS A 128 -10.86 7.39 -5.92
C LYS A 128 -11.92 6.98 -4.91
N SER A 129 -11.85 5.73 -4.41
CA SER A 129 -12.87 5.24 -3.46
C SER A 129 -12.89 5.99 -2.14
N ASN A 130 -11.83 6.74 -1.84
CA ASN A 130 -11.69 7.55 -0.63
C ASN A 130 -11.75 9.07 -0.88
N ASP A 131 -12.07 9.54 -2.09
CA ASP A 131 -12.14 10.96 -2.48
C ASP A 131 -10.81 11.72 -2.26
N LEU A 132 -9.68 11.08 -2.58
CA LEU A 132 -8.33 11.63 -2.35
C LEU A 132 -7.62 12.10 -3.61
N GLU A 133 -8.26 12.12 -4.79
CA GLU A 133 -7.61 12.40 -6.09
C GLU A 133 -6.93 13.78 -6.12
N LYS A 134 -7.49 14.76 -5.39
CA LYS A 134 -6.95 16.12 -5.34
C LYS A 134 -5.86 16.32 -4.26
N MET A 135 -5.59 15.28 -3.48
CA MET A 135 -4.65 15.38 -2.35
C MET A 135 -3.19 15.11 -2.77
N PHE A 136 -2.98 14.32 -3.82
CA PHE A 136 -1.65 13.93 -4.25
C PHE A 136 -1.22 14.65 -5.54
N ASP A 137 0.05 15.05 -5.57
CA ASP A 137 0.68 15.64 -6.77
C ASP A 137 1.14 14.56 -7.75
N ASP A 138 1.62 13.40 -7.22
CA ASP A 138 2.01 12.23 -8.01
C ASP A 138 1.75 10.94 -7.20
N ILE A 139 1.57 9.83 -7.90
CA ILE A 139 1.46 8.48 -7.35
C ILE A 139 2.51 7.60 -8.03
N PHE A 140 3.50 7.13 -7.27
CA PHE A 140 4.57 6.28 -7.74
C PHE A 140 4.27 4.81 -7.42
N SER A 141 4.24 3.98 -8.44
CA SER A 141 4.15 2.53 -8.32
C SER A 141 5.49 1.89 -8.61
N ILE A 142 5.87 0.87 -7.84
CA ILE A 142 7.10 0.10 -8.08
C ILE A 142 7.08 -0.63 -9.43
N GLU A 143 5.92 -0.74 -10.06
CA GLU A 143 5.79 -1.37 -11.38
C GLU A 143 6.64 -0.66 -12.45
N GLU A 144 6.95 0.64 -12.26
CA GLU A 144 7.85 1.39 -13.15
C GLU A 144 9.29 0.87 -13.13
N VAL A 145 9.73 0.27 -12.01
CA VAL A 145 11.10 -0.25 -11.83
C VAL A 145 11.16 -1.76 -11.73
N GLY A 146 10.02 -2.44 -11.58
CA GLY A 146 9.90 -3.90 -11.60
C GLY A 146 10.59 -4.59 -10.42
N ILE A 147 10.70 -3.91 -9.28
CA ILE A 147 11.25 -4.46 -8.03
C ILE A 147 10.52 -3.83 -6.83
N TYR A 148 10.32 -4.62 -5.78
CA TYR A 148 9.61 -4.19 -4.58
C TYR A 148 10.49 -3.38 -3.61
N LYS A 149 9.87 -2.52 -2.82
CA LYS A 149 10.52 -1.96 -1.62
C LYS A 149 11.04 -3.11 -0.73
N PRO A 150 12.21 -2.97 -0.11
CA PRO A 150 13.00 -1.74 0.09
C PRO A 150 14.17 -1.54 -0.90
N ASP A 151 14.07 -1.92 -2.16
CA ASP A 151 15.13 -1.65 -3.15
C ASP A 151 15.33 -0.14 -3.35
N GLU A 152 16.58 0.32 -3.39
CA GLU A 152 16.93 1.74 -3.53
C GLU A 152 16.34 2.40 -4.78
N LYS A 153 16.20 1.66 -5.87
CA LYS A 153 15.63 2.17 -7.13
C LYS A 153 14.23 2.72 -6.95
N VAL A 154 13.47 2.14 -6.01
CA VAL A 154 12.10 2.57 -5.71
C VAL A 154 12.12 3.96 -5.07
N TYR A 155 12.98 4.18 -4.06
CA TYR A 155 13.06 5.47 -3.35
C TYR A 155 13.69 6.58 -4.21
N ASP A 156 14.45 6.21 -5.25
CA ASP A 156 15.02 7.16 -6.21
C ASP A 156 13.96 7.75 -7.16
N MET A 157 12.81 7.10 -7.37
CA MET A 157 11.78 7.55 -8.32
C MET A 157 11.31 8.99 -8.01
N PRO A 158 10.80 9.31 -6.81
CA PRO A 158 10.36 10.65 -6.50
C PRO A 158 11.51 11.66 -6.45
N ILE A 159 12.72 11.26 -6.04
CA ILE A 159 13.89 12.11 -6.04
C ILE A 159 14.21 12.62 -7.45
N LYS A 160 14.22 11.71 -8.42
CA LYS A 160 14.45 12.03 -9.85
C LYS A 160 13.32 12.87 -10.43
N LYS A 161 12.06 12.52 -10.13
CA LYS A 161 10.87 13.24 -10.64
C LYS A 161 10.87 14.70 -10.18
N TYR A 162 11.06 14.93 -8.89
CA TYR A 162 10.98 16.27 -8.30
C TYR A 162 12.31 17.04 -8.37
N LYS A 163 13.41 16.42 -8.78
CA LYS A 163 14.75 17.02 -8.85
C LYS A 163 15.16 17.64 -7.51
N VAL A 164 14.96 16.89 -6.44
CA VAL A 164 15.27 17.27 -5.06
C VAL A 164 16.39 16.40 -4.50
N GLU A 165 17.04 16.87 -3.41
CA GLU A 165 17.99 16.07 -2.67
C GLU A 165 17.28 15.19 -1.62
N LYS A 166 17.88 14.06 -1.25
CA LYS A 166 17.30 13.10 -0.25
C LYS A 166 16.90 13.81 1.06
N ASN A 167 17.68 14.80 1.52
CA ASN A 167 17.43 15.56 2.76
C ASN A 167 16.35 16.67 2.62
N GLU A 168 15.75 16.81 1.45
CA GLU A 168 14.61 17.70 1.18
C GLU A 168 13.28 16.93 1.12
N VAL A 169 13.33 15.60 1.31
CA VAL A 169 12.17 14.70 1.29
C VAL A 169 11.92 14.13 2.68
N ALA A 170 10.67 14.13 3.11
CA ALA A 170 10.20 13.34 4.22
C ALA A 170 9.43 12.13 3.68
N PHE A 171 9.86 10.93 4.05
CA PHE A 171 9.15 9.69 3.74
C PHE A 171 8.45 9.20 5.02
N LEU A 172 7.16 8.91 4.92
CA LEU A 172 6.34 8.44 6.04
C LEU A 172 5.80 7.05 5.72
N SER A 173 6.12 6.12 6.59
CA SER A 173 5.61 4.75 6.55
C SER A 173 5.35 4.25 7.97
N ALA A 174 4.26 3.51 8.16
CA ALA A 174 4.00 2.75 9.38
C ALA A 174 4.75 1.40 9.38
N ASN A 175 5.30 1.00 8.25
CA ASN A 175 6.09 -0.22 8.13
C ASN A 175 7.54 0.06 8.55
N THR A 176 8.02 -0.54 9.63
CA THR A 176 9.36 -0.30 10.19
C THR A 176 10.53 -0.73 9.29
N TRP A 177 10.27 -1.54 8.30
CA TRP A 177 11.25 -2.02 7.30
C TRP A 177 11.37 -1.12 6.06
N ASP A 178 10.49 -0.15 5.89
CA ASP A 178 10.31 0.68 4.69
C ASP A 178 11.15 1.97 4.73
#